data_4825bd8e407db91c94ecfe0a5cd6cd70
#
_entry.id   4825bd8e407db91c94ecfe0a5cd6cd70
#
_cell.length_a   1.000
_cell.length_b   1.000
_cell.length_c   1.000
_cell.angle_alpha   90.00
_cell.angle_beta   90.00
_cell.angle_gamma   90.00
#
_symmetry.space_group_name_H-M   'P 1'
#
loop_
_entity.id
_entity.type
_entity.pdbx_description
1 polymer ?
#
loop_
_entity_poly.entity_id
_entity_poly.type
_entity_poly.pdbx_seq_one_letter_code
_entity_poly.pdbx_strand_id
1 'polypeptide(L)'
;MILTSYVFKDIVKNQIVVFGVVFAIFMCQSGIKILGQAASGDLPAGVVVEMVWYSMPTFGFLLIPLTLFVGIIMSLARMSSDSEMVVMKSIGISGFFFMKIALIISIFSAIFCGFNCLYFQPEAAAAQKKITDNSQNNPQYLPIESGKFTNLGDYTIYIQQVKNKKKD
;
A
#
# COMPACT_ATOMS: atom_id res chain seq x y z
N MET A 1 34.53 -8.67 -5.64
CA MET A 1 33.25 -9.26 -5.13
C MET A 1 32.79 -8.66 -3.81
N ILE A 2 33.69 -8.35 -2.85
CA ILE A 2 33.29 -7.81 -1.52
C ILE A 2 32.60 -6.44 -1.64
N LEU A 3 33.13 -5.54 -2.45
CA LEU A 3 32.64 -4.18 -2.62
C LEU A 3 31.25 -4.13 -3.27
N THR A 4 31.02 -4.98 -4.28
CA THR A 4 29.69 -5.08 -4.92
C THR A 4 28.63 -5.53 -3.93
N SER A 5 28.95 -6.50 -3.08
CA SER A 5 28.04 -6.99 -2.04
C SER A 5 27.79 -5.94 -0.96
N TYR A 6 28.79 -5.13 -0.64
CA TYR A 6 28.66 -4.03 0.32
C TYR A 6 27.66 -2.98 -0.18
N VAL A 7 27.90 -2.44 -1.37
CA VAL A 7 27.01 -1.41 -1.97
C VAL A 7 25.60 -1.95 -2.20
N PHE A 8 25.48 -3.20 -2.66
CA PHE A 8 24.20 -3.87 -2.86
C PHE A 8 23.40 -3.96 -1.55
N LYS A 9 24.02 -4.47 -0.49
CA LYS A 9 23.38 -4.60 0.83
C LYS A 9 22.97 -3.27 1.40
N ASP A 10 23.77 -2.24 1.22
CA ASP A 10 23.48 -0.91 1.70
C ASP A 10 22.26 -0.30 1.02
N ILE A 11 22.18 -0.37 -0.32
CA ILE A 11 21.02 0.09 -1.08
C ILE A 11 19.75 -0.68 -0.65
N VAL A 12 19.82 -2.01 -0.59
CA VAL A 12 18.66 -2.84 -0.21
C VAL A 12 18.21 -2.56 1.22
N LYS A 13 19.15 -2.40 2.16
CA LYS A 13 18.84 -2.04 3.54
C LYS A 13 18.10 -0.70 3.61
N ASN A 14 18.62 0.33 2.94
CA ASN A 14 17.98 1.64 2.93
C ASN A 14 16.60 1.59 2.24
N GLN A 15 16.46 0.84 1.15
CA GLN A 15 15.17 0.61 0.49
C GLN A 15 14.16 -0.04 1.43
N ILE A 16 14.54 -1.09 2.16
CA ILE A 16 13.64 -1.79 3.10
C ILE A 16 13.21 -0.87 4.23
N VAL A 17 14.13 -0.07 4.79
CA VAL A 17 13.80 0.88 5.86
C VAL A 17 12.82 1.93 5.36
N VAL A 18 13.10 2.57 4.23
CA VAL A 18 12.22 3.59 3.64
C VAL A 18 10.87 2.98 3.27
N PHE A 19 10.88 1.79 2.65
CA PHE A 19 9.64 1.07 2.32
C PHE A 19 8.80 0.79 3.57
N GLY A 20 9.40 0.29 4.64
CA GLY A 20 8.70 -0.03 5.89
C GLY A 20 8.02 1.20 6.50
N VAL A 21 8.74 2.33 6.56
CA VAL A 21 8.19 3.59 7.11
C VAL A 21 7.03 4.10 6.25
N VAL A 22 7.25 4.23 4.94
CA VAL A 22 6.24 4.76 4.02
C VAL A 22 5.03 3.82 3.95
N PHE A 23 5.26 2.51 3.88
CA PHE A 23 4.19 1.50 3.88
C PHE A 23 3.33 1.57 5.15
N ALA A 24 3.95 1.72 6.33
CA ALA A 24 3.22 1.89 7.59
C ALA A 24 2.32 3.14 7.58
N ILE A 25 2.83 4.26 7.07
CA ILE A 25 2.04 5.51 6.92
C ILE A 25 0.83 5.28 6.01
N PHE A 26 1.02 4.66 4.85
CA PHE A 26 -0.07 4.39 3.90
C PHE A 26 -1.08 3.39 4.47
N MET A 27 -0.63 2.38 5.24
CA MET A 27 -1.51 1.44 5.94
C MET A 27 -2.36 2.15 6.99
N CYS A 28 -1.78 3.03 7.81
CA CYS A 28 -2.54 3.83 8.77
C CYS A 28 -3.56 4.73 8.07
N GLN A 29 -3.17 5.40 6.98
CA GLN A 29 -4.07 6.25 6.20
C GLN A 29 -5.22 5.46 5.58
N SER A 30 -4.95 4.28 5.02
CA SER A 30 -5.98 3.38 4.50
C SER A 30 -6.93 2.91 5.59
N GLY A 31 -6.39 2.54 6.76
CA GLY A 31 -7.19 2.16 7.92
C GLY A 31 -8.15 3.26 8.36
N ILE A 32 -7.67 4.50 8.48
CA ILE A 32 -8.52 5.66 8.83
C ILE A 32 -9.62 5.87 7.80
N LYS A 33 -9.30 5.77 6.50
CA LYS A 33 -10.27 5.91 5.41
C LYS A 33 -11.37 4.85 5.49
N ILE A 34 -11.00 3.57 5.68
CA ILE A 34 -11.94 2.46 5.74
C ILE A 34 -12.78 2.53 7.04
N LEU A 35 -12.19 2.94 8.16
CA LEU A 35 -12.92 3.20 9.40
C LEU A 35 -13.93 4.34 9.23
N GLY A 36 -13.58 5.39 8.48
CA GLY A 36 -14.51 6.47 8.13
C GLY A 36 -15.72 5.96 7.33
N GLN A 37 -15.51 5.06 6.37
CA GLN A 37 -16.58 4.40 5.60
C GLN A 37 -17.44 3.48 6.47
N ALA A 38 -16.86 2.81 7.46
CA ALA A 38 -17.61 2.02 8.43
C ALA A 38 -18.41 2.91 9.38
N ALA A 39 -17.89 4.06 9.79
CA ALA A 39 -18.59 5.00 10.64
C ALA A 39 -19.75 5.72 9.93
N SER A 40 -19.64 5.95 8.62
CA SER A 40 -20.76 6.47 7.79
C SER A 40 -21.82 5.41 7.46
N GLY A 41 -21.57 4.15 7.81
CA GLY A 41 -22.51 3.04 7.58
C GLY A 41 -22.39 2.39 6.18
N ASP A 42 -21.44 2.82 5.36
CA ASP A 42 -21.22 2.26 4.03
C ASP A 42 -20.65 0.84 4.08
N LEU A 43 -19.98 0.49 5.20
CA LEU A 43 -19.35 -0.80 5.40
C LEU A 43 -19.64 -1.36 6.81
N PRO A 44 -19.87 -2.67 6.95
CA PRO A 44 -19.95 -3.32 8.27
C PRO A 44 -18.60 -3.24 8.99
N ALA A 45 -18.60 -2.91 10.29
CA ALA A 45 -17.38 -2.82 11.08
C ALA A 45 -16.55 -4.13 11.08
N GLY A 46 -17.20 -5.29 10.91
CA GLY A 46 -16.52 -6.59 10.87
C GLY A 46 -15.61 -6.84 9.67
N VAL A 47 -15.78 -6.09 8.56
CA VAL A 47 -14.97 -6.29 7.33
C VAL A 47 -13.83 -5.28 7.18
N VAL A 48 -13.71 -4.33 8.11
CA VAL A 48 -12.70 -3.26 8.05
C VAL A 48 -11.28 -3.84 7.99
N VAL A 49 -10.96 -4.79 8.86
CA VAL A 49 -9.63 -5.42 8.92
C VAL A 49 -9.31 -6.17 7.63
N GLU A 50 -10.30 -6.88 7.09
CA GLU A 50 -10.17 -7.62 5.83
C GLU A 50 -9.92 -6.67 4.65
N MET A 51 -10.63 -5.55 4.57
CA MET A 51 -10.41 -4.53 3.54
C MET A 51 -9.03 -3.88 3.62
N VAL A 52 -8.53 -3.58 4.83
CA VAL A 52 -7.17 -3.08 5.03
C VAL A 52 -6.15 -4.11 4.54
N TRP A 53 -6.35 -5.39 4.85
CA TRP A 53 -5.46 -6.47 4.39
C TRP A 53 -5.39 -6.56 2.86
N TYR A 54 -6.53 -6.52 2.18
CA TYR A 54 -6.58 -6.51 0.71
C TYR A 54 -6.06 -5.21 0.06
N SER A 55 -5.82 -4.16 0.84
CA SER A 55 -5.16 -2.95 0.33
C SER A 55 -3.64 -3.07 0.23
N MET A 56 -3.02 -4.05 0.94
CA MET A 56 -1.56 -4.21 0.99
C MET A 56 -0.91 -4.40 -0.39
N PRO A 57 -1.40 -5.27 -1.30
CA PRO A 57 -0.77 -5.47 -2.60
C PRO A 57 -0.75 -4.20 -3.46
N THR A 58 -1.80 -3.40 -3.39
CA THR A 58 -1.91 -2.14 -4.13
C THR A 58 -0.85 -1.14 -3.70
N PHE A 59 -0.63 -0.99 -2.39
CA PHE A 59 0.44 -0.13 -1.87
C PHE A 59 1.82 -0.70 -2.15
N GLY A 60 2.00 -2.01 -2.08
CA GLY A 60 3.25 -2.67 -2.45
C GLY A 60 3.67 -2.31 -3.88
N PHE A 61 2.75 -2.42 -4.83
CA PHE A 61 3.00 -2.06 -6.23
C PHE A 61 3.42 -0.60 -6.40
N LEU A 62 2.72 0.33 -5.75
CA LEU A 62 2.98 1.76 -5.87
C LEU A 62 4.28 2.19 -5.20
N LEU A 63 4.57 1.63 -4.01
CA LEU A 63 5.66 2.11 -3.16
C LEU A 63 7.03 1.51 -3.51
N ILE A 64 7.09 0.28 -4.04
CA ILE A 64 8.36 -0.37 -4.38
C ILE A 64 9.24 0.47 -5.29
N PRO A 65 8.78 0.98 -6.46
CA PRO A 65 9.64 1.79 -7.34
C PRO A 65 10.02 3.13 -6.72
N LEU A 66 9.11 3.75 -5.97
CA LEU A 66 9.36 5.02 -5.29
C LEU A 66 10.44 4.86 -4.20
N THR A 67 10.29 3.86 -3.35
CA THR A 67 11.23 3.61 -2.25
C THR A 67 12.58 3.09 -2.74
N LEU A 68 12.62 2.40 -3.87
CA LEU A 68 13.87 2.01 -4.53
C LEU A 68 14.66 3.26 -4.93
N PHE A 69 14.00 4.22 -5.59
CA PHE A 69 14.65 5.46 -6.02
C PHE A 69 15.22 6.23 -4.82
N VAL A 70 14.41 6.40 -3.77
CA VAL A 70 14.84 7.06 -2.53
C VAL A 70 15.98 6.29 -1.85
N GLY A 71 15.89 4.96 -1.78
CA GLY A 71 16.91 4.10 -1.20
C GLY A 71 18.27 4.20 -1.90
N ILE A 72 18.26 4.25 -3.24
CA ILE A 72 19.49 4.45 -4.03
C ILE A 72 20.10 5.83 -3.73
N ILE A 73 19.29 6.89 -3.74
CA ILE A 73 19.78 8.25 -3.45
C ILE A 73 20.37 8.32 -2.05
N MET A 74 19.67 7.83 -1.04
CA MET A 74 20.13 7.84 0.35
C MET A 74 21.44 7.07 0.54
N SER A 75 21.56 5.90 -0.09
CA SER A 75 22.78 5.10 -0.03
C SER A 75 23.96 5.83 -0.66
N LEU A 76 23.79 6.35 -1.87
CA LEU A 76 24.84 7.07 -2.58
C LEU A 76 25.24 8.39 -1.89
N ALA A 77 24.25 9.13 -1.35
CA ALA A 77 24.49 10.35 -0.60
C ALA A 77 25.30 10.07 0.68
N ARG A 78 24.95 9.04 1.43
CA ARG A 78 25.72 8.63 2.61
C ARG A 78 27.15 8.24 2.26
N MET A 79 27.35 7.39 1.26
CA MET A 79 28.68 6.97 0.82
C MET A 79 29.52 8.17 0.32
N SER A 80 28.85 9.20 -0.26
CA SER A 80 29.52 10.43 -0.64
C SER A 80 29.93 11.28 0.55
N SER A 81 29.05 11.43 1.55
CA SER A 81 29.30 12.17 2.80
C SER A 81 30.40 11.54 3.64
N ASP A 82 30.44 10.23 3.71
CA ASP A 82 31.44 9.46 4.46
C ASP A 82 32.79 9.37 3.70
N SER A 83 32.93 10.08 2.56
CA SER A 83 34.11 10.05 1.68
C SER A 83 34.45 8.66 1.10
N GLU A 84 33.62 7.63 1.34
CA GLU A 84 33.84 6.27 0.82
C GLU A 84 33.88 6.26 -0.72
N MET A 85 33.02 7.06 -1.37
CA MET A 85 33.00 7.18 -2.83
C MET A 85 34.30 7.77 -3.38
N VAL A 86 34.93 8.72 -2.68
CA VAL A 86 36.20 9.34 -3.06
C VAL A 86 37.32 8.30 -2.96
N VAL A 87 37.36 7.54 -1.87
CA VAL A 87 38.34 6.44 -1.68
C VAL A 87 38.19 5.38 -2.77
N MET A 88 36.95 4.99 -3.09
CA MET A 88 36.70 4.01 -4.18
C MET A 88 37.15 4.53 -5.54
N LYS A 89 36.94 5.80 -5.83
CA LYS A 89 37.41 6.43 -7.07
C LYS A 89 38.94 6.50 -7.15
N SER A 90 39.65 6.77 -6.03
CA SER A 90 41.12 6.80 -5.99
C SER A 90 41.78 5.44 -6.26
N ILE A 91 41.07 4.33 -5.99
CA ILE A 91 41.49 2.97 -6.32
C ILE A 91 41.08 2.58 -7.77
N GLY A 92 40.54 3.52 -8.56
CA GLY A 92 40.19 3.30 -9.95
C GLY A 92 38.77 2.79 -10.20
N ILE A 93 37.89 2.80 -9.20
CA ILE A 93 36.49 2.41 -9.40
C ILE A 93 35.72 3.52 -10.06
N SER A 94 35.22 3.25 -11.26
CA SER A 94 34.44 4.19 -12.06
C SER A 94 33.03 4.40 -11.48
N GLY A 95 32.44 5.58 -11.67
CA GLY A 95 31.04 5.86 -11.33
C GLY A 95 30.04 4.91 -12.00
N PHE A 96 30.41 4.33 -13.13
CA PHE A 96 29.62 3.33 -13.86
C PHE A 96 29.42 2.03 -13.06
N PHE A 97 30.30 1.72 -12.11
CA PHE A 97 30.16 0.59 -11.18
C PHE A 97 28.90 0.73 -10.30
N PHE A 98 28.66 1.90 -9.72
CA PHE A 98 27.48 2.15 -8.90
C PHE A 98 26.20 2.10 -9.73
N MET A 99 26.25 2.63 -10.96
CA MET A 99 25.13 2.58 -11.90
C MET A 99 24.74 1.14 -12.26
N LYS A 100 25.72 0.25 -12.49
CA LYS A 100 25.46 -1.17 -12.73
C LYS A 100 24.76 -1.84 -11.57
N ILE A 101 25.18 -1.56 -10.33
CA ILE A 101 24.57 -2.16 -9.13
C ILE A 101 23.13 -1.66 -8.98
N ALA A 102 22.91 -0.36 -9.11
CA ALA A 102 21.58 0.23 -9.07
C ALA A 102 20.65 -0.37 -10.13
N LEU A 103 21.16 -0.57 -11.35
CA LEU A 103 20.41 -1.17 -12.45
C LEU A 103 20.01 -2.63 -12.17
N ILE A 104 20.92 -3.44 -11.60
CA ILE A 104 20.61 -4.83 -11.21
C ILE A 104 19.50 -4.86 -10.16
N ILE A 105 19.57 -4.01 -9.13
CA ILE A 105 18.54 -3.93 -8.09
C ILE A 105 17.21 -3.47 -8.69
N SER A 106 17.25 -2.49 -9.61
CA SER A 106 16.05 -1.99 -10.29
C SER A 106 15.36 -3.06 -11.13
N ILE A 107 16.12 -3.89 -11.86
CA ILE A 107 15.57 -5.02 -12.62
C ILE A 107 14.91 -6.03 -11.67
N PHE A 108 15.56 -6.37 -10.57
CA PHE A 108 14.99 -7.31 -9.59
C PHE A 108 13.71 -6.76 -8.95
N SER A 109 13.71 -5.48 -8.58
CA SER A 109 12.51 -4.79 -8.06
C SER A 109 11.39 -4.71 -9.10
N ALA A 110 11.72 -4.48 -10.37
CA ALA A 110 10.75 -4.45 -11.46
C ALA A 110 10.07 -5.81 -11.68
N ILE A 111 10.83 -6.90 -11.62
CA ILE A 111 10.29 -8.27 -11.71
C ILE A 111 9.34 -8.53 -10.53
N PHE A 112 9.75 -8.18 -9.32
CA PHE A 112 8.94 -8.36 -8.12
C PHE A 112 7.66 -7.53 -8.18
N CYS A 113 7.75 -6.29 -8.64
CA CYS A 113 6.61 -5.40 -8.83
C CYS A 113 5.65 -5.93 -9.91
N GLY A 114 6.18 -6.43 -11.03
CA GLY A 114 5.39 -7.07 -12.09
C GLY A 114 4.65 -8.31 -11.61
N PHE A 115 5.31 -9.15 -10.83
CA PHE A 115 4.66 -10.33 -10.23
C PHE A 115 3.52 -9.93 -9.27
N ASN A 116 3.74 -8.91 -8.44
CA ASN A 116 2.70 -8.38 -7.55
C ASN A 116 1.49 -7.86 -8.36
N CYS A 117 1.75 -7.10 -9.44
CA CYS A 117 0.70 -6.54 -10.29
C CYS A 117 -0.14 -7.61 -11.01
N LEU A 118 0.49 -8.72 -11.44
CA LEU A 118 -0.19 -9.74 -12.22
C LEU A 118 -0.99 -10.73 -11.36
N TYR A 119 -0.53 -11.03 -10.14
CA TYR A 119 -1.12 -12.06 -9.29
C TYR A 119 -1.85 -11.50 -8.08
N PHE A 120 -1.20 -10.68 -7.27
CA PHE A 120 -1.78 -10.23 -6.00
C PHE A 120 -2.77 -9.09 -6.15
N GLN A 121 -2.51 -8.15 -7.04
CA GLN A 121 -3.38 -6.98 -7.21
C GLN A 121 -4.78 -7.33 -7.75
N PRO A 122 -4.95 -8.16 -8.80
CA PRO A 122 -6.28 -8.48 -9.31
C PRO A 122 -7.11 -9.30 -8.31
N GLU A 123 -6.47 -10.22 -7.57
CA GLU A 123 -7.15 -11.01 -6.55
C GLU A 123 -7.63 -10.12 -5.39
N ALA A 124 -6.78 -9.23 -4.90
CA ALA A 124 -7.12 -8.27 -3.87
C ALA A 124 -8.25 -7.31 -4.31
N ALA A 125 -8.20 -6.81 -5.54
CA ALA A 125 -9.23 -5.92 -6.08
C ALA A 125 -10.58 -6.64 -6.23
N ALA A 126 -10.57 -7.89 -6.69
CA ALA A 126 -11.79 -8.71 -6.79
C ALA A 126 -12.40 -8.99 -5.41
N ALA A 127 -11.58 -9.27 -4.41
CA ALA A 127 -12.02 -9.49 -3.04
C ALA A 127 -12.63 -8.21 -2.43
N GLN A 128 -11.97 -7.06 -2.57
CA GLN A 128 -12.51 -5.77 -2.13
C GLN A 128 -13.85 -5.45 -2.77
N LYS A 129 -13.97 -5.67 -4.09
CA LYS A 129 -15.22 -5.45 -4.81
C LYS A 129 -16.35 -6.34 -4.28
N LYS A 130 -16.09 -7.64 -4.06
CA LYS A 130 -17.08 -8.56 -3.48
C LYS A 130 -17.56 -8.11 -2.10
N ILE A 131 -16.66 -7.63 -1.25
CA ILE A 131 -17.02 -7.14 0.09
C ILE A 131 -17.91 -5.91 -0.04
N THR A 132 -17.57 -4.97 -0.91
CA THR A 132 -18.35 -3.76 -1.12
C THR A 132 -19.73 -4.06 -1.71
N ASP A 133 -19.81 -4.91 -2.75
CA ASP A 133 -21.06 -5.30 -3.37
C ASP A 133 -21.98 -6.07 -2.41
N ASN A 134 -21.42 -6.97 -1.60
CA ASN A 134 -22.18 -7.69 -0.58
C ASN A 134 -22.70 -6.75 0.53
N SER A 135 -21.93 -5.72 0.89
CA SER A 135 -22.34 -4.74 1.89
C SER A 135 -23.48 -3.86 1.38
N GLN A 136 -23.45 -3.49 0.11
CA GLN A 136 -24.50 -2.67 -0.52
C GLN A 136 -25.79 -3.44 -0.82
N ASN A 137 -25.66 -4.73 -1.18
CA ASN A 137 -26.81 -5.58 -1.53
C ASN A 137 -27.48 -6.28 -0.34
N ASN A 138 -26.94 -6.17 0.86
CA ASN A 138 -27.49 -6.83 2.05
C ASN A 138 -28.32 -5.83 2.86
N PRO A 139 -29.67 -5.93 2.87
CA PRO A 139 -30.55 -4.99 3.58
C PRO A 139 -30.28 -4.92 5.09
N GLN A 140 -29.57 -5.89 5.63
CA GLN A 140 -29.26 -6.02 7.05
C GLN A 140 -28.18 -5.05 7.52
N TYR A 141 -27.40 -4.47 6.57
CA TYR A 141 -26.31 -3.53 6.85
C TYR A 141 -26.62 -2.09 6.41
N LEU A 142 -27.82 -1.86 5.89
CA LEU A 142 -28.24 -0.48 5.63
C LEU A 142 -28.33 0.25 6.97
N PRO A 143 -27.62 1.35 7.15
CA PRO A 143 -27.80 2.21 8.33
C PRO A 143 -29.19 2.83 8.22
N ILE A 144 -30.17 2.17 8.85
CA ILE A 144 -31.53 2.67 8.95
C ILE A 144 -31.52 3.74 10.05
N GLU A 145 -30.97 4.90 9.74
CA GLU A 145 -31.14 6.09 10.59
C GLU A 145 -32.49 6.73 10.29
N SER A 146 -33.35 6.79 11.31
CA SER A 146 -34.62 7.53 11.22
C SER A 146 -34.32 9.00 10.89
N GLY A 147 -34.91 9.51 9.81
CA GLY A 147 -34.81 10.93 9.41
C GLY A 147 -33.74 11.26 8.40
N LYS A 148 -33.01 10.30 7.81
CA LYS A 148 -32.09 10.53 6.69
C LYS A 148 -32.61 9.95 5.38
N PHE A 149 -32.30 10.65 4.28
CA PHE A 149 -32.51 10.15 2.93
C PHE A 149 -31.41 9.14 2.58
N THR A 150 -31.78 7.90 2.30
CA THR A 150 -30.86 6.87 1.83
C THR A 150 -31.06 6.64 0.35
N ASN A 151 -30.03 6.91 -0.46
CA ASN A 151 -30.05 6.62 -1.89
C ASN A 151 -29.70 5.15 -2.13
N LEU A 152 -30.64 4.38 -2.65
CA LEU A 152 -30.43 3.02 -3.14
C LEU A 152 -30.40 3.04 -4.68
N GLY A 153 -29.27 3.39 -5.28
CA GLY A 153 -29.15 3.50 -6.72
C GLY A 153 -30.12 4.53 -7.32
N ASP A 154 -31.10 4.07 -8.11
CA ASP A 154 -32.10 4.93 -8.78
C ASP A 154 -33.25 5.39 -7.88
N TYR A 155 -33.33 4.96 -6.63
CA TYR A 155 -34.43 5.28 -5.72
C TYR A 155 -33.92 5.96 -4.45
N THR A 156 -34.57 7.06 -4.04
CA THR A 156 -34.35 7.73 -2.76
C THR A 156 -35.48 7.34 -1.81
N ILE A 157 -35.15 6.64 -0.71
CA ILE A 157 -36.12 6.24 0.30
C ILE A 157 -35.98 7.15 1.52
N TYR A 158 -37.09 7.73 1.96
CA TYR A 158 -37.18 8.47 3.22
C TYR A 158 -37.83 7.59 4.28
N ILE A 159 -37.12 7.27 5.34
CA ILE A 159 -37.62 6.45 6.44
C ILE A 159 -37.95 7.36 7.62
N GLN A 160 -39.23 7.61 7.83
CA GLN A 160 -39.72 8.52 8.86
C GLN A 160 -39.62 7.94 10.28
N GLN A 161 -39.78 6.64 10.46
CA GLN A 161 -39.68 5.96 11.78
C GLN A 161 -39.38 4.46 11.63
N VAL A 162 -38.44 3.95 12.42
CA VAL A 162 -38.20 2.50 12.58
C VAL A 162 -38.93 2.01 13.83
N LYS A 163 -40.04 1.31 13.67
CA LYS A 163 -40.78 0.69 14.77
C LYS A 163 -40.22 -0.70 15.04
N ASN A 164 -39.40 -0.82 16.08
CA ASN A 164 -38.82 -2.10 16.52
C ASN A 164 -39.94 -2.95 17.19
N LYS A 165 -40.51 -3.89 16.42
CA LYS A 165 -41.47 -4.86 16.99
C LYS A 165 -40.70 -5.96 17.66
N LYS A 166 -40.42 -5.82 18.97
CA LYS A 166 -40.00 -6.94 19.81
C LYS A 166 -41.01 -8.07 19.65
N LYS A 167 -40.58 -9.21 19.16
CA LYS A 167 -41.34 -10.48 19.35
C LYS A 167 -41.14 -10.92 20.77
N ASP A 168 -42.22 -10.87 21.54
CA ASP A 168 -42.39 -11.70 22.74
C ASP A 168 -42.40 -13.18 22.36
#